data_9eb36e43a24157488100033309b7a20b
#
_entry.id   9eb36e43a24157488100033309b7a20b
#
_cell.length_a   1.000
_cell.length_b   1.000
_cell.length_c   1.000
_cell.angle_alpha   90.00
_cell.angle_beta   90.00
_cell.angle_gamma   90.00
#
_symmetry.space_group_name_H-M   'P 1'
#
loop_
_entity.id
_entity.type
_entity.pdbx_description
1 polymer ?
#
loop_
_entity_poly.entity_id
_entity_poly.type
_entity_poly.pdbx_seq_one_letter_code
_entity_poly.pdbx_strand_id
1 'polypeptide(L)'
;FGLGLSAHAFAAETAVGSASNLPLPRFASLKSDRVNLREGPSKEHRTKWIYEKAGLPVEIIAEFETWRRIRDSEGAEGWVLHSLLSGRRTALVAPWGKDKPVALRSKPDDAAPMIAALMPNVLGVVRTCDLKWCRIVGEGAEGQKFDGYVPQSQLWGVYPDDKFD
;
A
#
# COMPACT_ATOMS: atom_id res chain seq x y z
N PHE A 1 0.03 8.59 52.18
CA PHE A 1 1.18 8.69 51.25
C PHE A 1 0.88 7.82 50.03
N GLY A 2 0.38 8.43 48.94
CA GLY A 2 0.14 7.78 47.66
C GLY A 2 1.31 8.06 46.73
N LEU A 3 2.06 7.01 46.35
CA LEU A 3 3.04 7.06 45.30
C LEU A 3 2.32 6.94 43.94
N GLY A 4 2.18 8.05 43.24
CA GLY A 4 1.69 8.05 41.88
C GLY A 4 2.76 7.49 40.95
N LEU A 5 2.54 6.32 40.35
CA LEU A 5 3.33 5.83 39.22
C LEU A 5 2.91 6.63 37.98
N SER A 6 3.77 7.54 37.56
CA SER A 6 3.65 8.17 36.23
C SER A 6 4.04 7.13 35.19
N ALA A 7 3.07 6.60 34.47
CA ALA A 7 3.29 5.79 33.29
C ALA A 7 3.81 6.73 32.18
N HIS A 8 5.12 6.66 31.90
CA HIS A 8 5.68 7.30 30.72
C HIS A 8 5.33 6.42 29.52
N ALA A 9 4.39 6.90 28.73
CA ALA A 9 4.15 6.33 27.41
C ALA A 9 5.37 6.63 26.54
N PHE A 10 6.19 5.61 26.29
CA PHE A 10 7.21 5.70 25.26
C PHE A 10 6.49 5.74 23.90
N ALA A 11 6.51 6.90 23.25
CA ALA A 11 6.17 6.97 21.84
C ALA A 11 7.19 6.08 21.11
N ALA A 12 6.68 5.06 20.37
CA ALA A 12 7.54 4.24 19.54
C ALA A 12 8.24 5.15 18.54
N GLU A 13 9.57 5.21 18.58
CA GLU A 13 10.36 5.92 17.57
C GLU A 13 10.06 5.27 16.21
N THR A 14 9.61 6.06 15.23
CA THR A 14 9.41 5.60 13.88
C THR A 14 10.77 5.19 13.32
N ALA A 15 10.94 3.91 13.00
CA ALA A 15 12.16 3.41 12.39
C ALA A 15 12.36 4.08 11.02
N VAL A 16 13.60 4.38 10.68
CA VAL A 16 13.98 4.92 9.37
C VAL A 16 14.87 3.94 8.62
N GLY A 17 14.74 3.93 7.31
CA GLY A 17 15.56 3.10 6.45
C GLY A 17 17.03 3.51 6.45
N SER A 18 17.92 2.53 6.56
CA SER A 18 19.37 2.77 6.64
C SER A 18 19.96 3.33 5.34
N ALA A 19 19.34 3.09 4.21
CA ALA A 19 19.80 3.53 2.91
C ALA A 19 19.07 4.78 2.40
N SER A 20 17.78 4.89 2.65
CA SER A 20 16.94 5.99 2.14
C SER A 20 16.72 7.12 3.13
N ASN A 21 16.88 6.84 4.42
CA ASN A 21 16.49 7.73 5.52
C ASN A 21 14.99 8.07 5.53
N LEU A 22 14.16 7.24 4.89
CA LEU A 22 12.70 7.37 4.86
C LEU A 22 12.07 6.49 5.94
N PRO A 23 10.84 6.82 6.39
CA PRO A 23 10.15 6.01 7.40
C PRO A 23 9.98 4.54 7.00
N LEU A 24 10.06 3.66 7.99
CA LEU A 24 9.73 2.24 7.88
C LEU A 24 8.66 1.88 8.93
N PRO A 25 7.61 1.13 8.56
CA PRO A 25 7.29 0.73 7.19
C PRO A 25 6.77 1.89 6.34
N ARG A 26 6.76 1.72 5.03
CA ARG A 26 6.13 2.66 4.10
C ARG A 26 5.63 1.94 2.85
N PHE A 27 4.63 2.48 2.19
CA PHE A 27 4.17 1.95 0.92
C PHE A 27 4.93 2.52 -0.27
N ALA A 28 5.14 1.67 -1.24
CA ALA A 28 5.66 1.97 -2.57
C ALA A 28 4.88 1.15 -3.60
N SER A 29 5.17 1.31 -4.86
CA SER A 29 4.58 0.50 -5.92
C SER A 29 5.64 -0.08 -6.85
N LEU A 30 5.31 -1.19 -7.51
CA LEU A 30 6.18 -1.81 -8.50
C LEU A 30 6.24 -0.95 -9.75
N LYS A 31 7.45 -0.65 -10.21
CA LYS A 31 7.68 0.18 -11.41
C LYS A 31 7.51 -0.60 -12.71
N SER A 32 7.78 -1.91 -12.67
CA SER A 32 7.81 -2.79 -13.82
C SER A 32 6.71 -3.86 -13.75
N ASP A 33 6.33 -4.39 -14.89
CA ASP A 33 5.42 -5.53 -15.04
C ASP A 33 6.11 -6.89 -14.83
N ARG A 34 7.41 -6.89 -14.49
CA ARG A 34 8.14 -8.08 -14.09
C ARG A 34 9.14 -7.74 -12.99
N VAL A 35 8.85 -8.21 -11.78
CA VAL A 35 9.68 -7.96 -10.60
C VAL A 35 9.91 -9.26 -9.85
N ASN A 36 11.16 -9.65 -9.68
CA ASN A 36 11.55 -10.82 -8.91
C ASN A 36 11.56 -10.49 -7.41
N LEU A 37 10.84 -11.30 -6.65
CA LEU A 37 10.93 -11.34 -5.19
C LEU A 37 11.93 -12.43 -4.78
N ARG A 38 13.00 -12.05 -4.10
CA ARG A 38 14.10 -12.97 -3.75
C ARG A 38 14.10 -13.29 -2.26
N GLU A 39 14.74 -14.40 -1.93
CA GLU A 39 14.87 -14.87 -0.53
C GLU A 39 15.85 -14.02 0.28
N GLY A 40 16.76 -13.31 -0.36
CA GLY A 40 17.75 -12.46 0.30
C GLY A 40 18.18 -11.27 -0.54
N PRO A 41 18.93 -10.33 0.03
CA PRO A 41 19.29 -9.06 -0.58
C PRO A 41 20.49 -9.19 -1.52
N SER A 42 20.42 -10.08 -2.50
CA SER A 42 21.36 -10.16 -3.63
C SER A 42 20.76 -10.90 -4.82
N LYS A 43 21.36 -10.73 -5.99
CA LYS A 43 20.91 -11.42 -7.21
C LYS A 43 21.22 -12.93 -7.19
N GLU A 44 22.08 -13.39 -6.29
CA GLU A 44 22.44 -14.80 -6.12
C GLU A 44 21.41 -15.57 -5.31
N HIS A 45 20.59 -14.87 -4.52
CA HIS A 45 19.50 -15.49 -3.81
C HIS A 45 18.39 -15.92 -4.76
N ARG A 46 17.80 -17.06 -4.44
CA ARG A 46 16.73 -17.66 -5.22
C ARG A 46 15.52 -16.71 -5.32
N THR A 47 14.94 -16.65 -6.51
CA THR A 47 13.65 -15.99 -6.73
C THR A 47 12.55 -16.90 -6.18
N LYS A 48 11.79 -16.40 -5.23
CA LYS A 48 10.66 -17.14 -4.64
C LYS A 48 9.32 -16.81 -5.30
N TRP A 49 9.21 -15.65 -5.93
CA TRP A 49 8.02 -15.20 -6.64
C TRP A 49 8.36 -14.19 -7.74
N ILE A 50 7.52 -14.11 -8.75
CA ILE A 50 7.62 -13.09 -9.81
C ILE A 50 6.30 -12.35 -9.89
N TYR A 51 6.35 -11.05 -9.67
CA TYR A 51 5.19 -10.17 -9.90
C TYR A 51 5.12 -9.81 -11.37
N GLU A 52 3.94 -9.88 -11.94
CA GLU A 52 3.71 -9.67 -13.38
C GLU A 52 2.80 -8.46 -13.68
N LYS A 53 2.66 -7.55 -12.72
CA LYS A 53 1.83 -6.35 -12.88
C LYS A 53 2.52 -5.12 -12.31
N ALA A 54 2.75 -4.13 -13.18
CA ALA A 54 3.24 -2.82 -12.76
C ALA A 54 2.19 -2.11 -11.89
N GLY A 55 2.65 -1.30 -10.97
CA GLY A 55 1.78 -0.50 -10.10
C GLY A 55 1.31 -1.21 -8.85
N LEU A 56 1.52 -2.52 -8.68
CA LEU A 56 1.12 -3.22 -7.46
C LEU A 56 1.72 -2.53 -6.22
N PRO A 57 0.91 -2.22 -5.20
CA PRO A 57 1.43 -1.69 -3.95
C PRO A 57 2.20 -2.75 -3.18
N VAL A 58 3.28 -2.35 -2.55
CA VAL A 58 4.08 -3.17 -1.64
C VAL A 58 4.48 -2.33 -0.43
N GLU A 59 4.57 -2.96 0.72
CA GLU A 59 5.04 -2.31 1.93
C GLU A 59 6.53 -2.58 2.12
N ILE A 60 7.36 -1.54 2.14
CA ILE A 60 8.79 -1.66 2.44
C ILE A 60 8.94 -1.73 3.96
N ILE A 61 9.51 -2.83 4.45
CA ILE A 61 9.67 -3.11 5.89
C ILE A 61 11.11 -3.11 6.36
N ALA A 62 12.08 -3.21 5.46
CA ALA A 62 13.51 -3.11 5.77
C ALA A 62 14.30 -2.70 4.54
N GLU A 63 15.53 -2.25 4.77
CA GLU A 63 16.47 -1.85 3.73
C GLU A 63 17.84 -2.50 3.97
N PHE A 64 18.51 -2.87 2.90
CA PHE A 64 19.90 -3.28 2.88
C PHE A 64 20.53 -2.81 1.57
N GLU A 65 21.40 -1.80 1.63
CA GLU A 65 22.03 -1.20 0.46
C GLU A 65 21.01 -0.82 -0.63
N THR A 66 21.09 -1.41 -1.81
CA THR A 66 20.18 -1.20 -2.94
C THR A 66 18.95 -2.10 -2.90
N TRP A 67 18.80 -2.90 -1.85
CA TRP A 67 17.70 -3.84 -1.70
C TRP A 67 16.67 -3.34 -0.69
N ARG A 68 15.41 -3.70 -0.95
CA ARG A 68 14.29 -3.43 -0.05
C ARG A 68 13.57 -4.73 0.28
N ARG A 69 13.41 -5.01 1.58
CA ARG A 69 12.52 -6.08 1.99
C ARG A 69 11.10 -5.57 1.92
N ILE A 70 10.28 -6.26 1.15
CA ILE A 70 8.88 -5.86 0.96
C ILE A 70 7.93 -6.93 1.46
N ARG A 71 6.71 -6.51 1.73
CA ARG A 71 5.57 -7.38 2.00
C ARG A 71 4.45 -7.00 1.03
N ASP A 72 3.82 -8.00 0.42
CA ASP A 72 2.68 -7.79 -0.47
C ASP A 72 1.34 -7.90 0.27
N SER A 73 0.24 -7.71 -0.47
CA SER A 73 -1.12 -7.74 0.09
C SER A 73 -1.56 -9.09 0.62
N GLU A 74 -0.88 -10.16 0.25
CA GLU A 74 -1.15 -11.52 0.72
C GLU A 74 -0.25 -11.93 1.88
N GLY A 75 0.67 -11.04 2.30
CA GLY A 75 1.60 -11.27 3.40
C GLY A 75 2.90 -11.94 2.98
N ALA A 76 3.15 -12.18 1.69
CA ALA A 76 4.43 -12.69 1.22
C ALA A 76 5.52 -11.64 1.38
N GLU A 77 6.68 -12.04 1.86
CA GLU A 77 7.83 -11.18 2.11
C GLU A 77 9.05 -11.65 1.31
N GLY A 78 9.88 -10.72 0.94
CA GLY A 78 11.17 -10.97 0.27
C GLY A 78 11.85 -9.69 -0.16
N TRP A 79 12.90 -9.83 -0.94
CA TRP A 79 13.79 -8.74 -1.31
C TRP A 79 13.65 -8.37 -2.79
N VAL A 80 13.61 -7.08 -3.04
CA VAL A 80 13.46 -6.46 -4.36
C VAL A 80 14.48 -5.33 -4.50
N LEU A 81 15.05 -5.15 -5.70
CA LEU A 81 15.90 -4.00 -5.99
C LEU A 81 15.10 -2.70 -5.89
N HIS A 82 15.65 -1.69 -5.22
CA HIS A 82 14.99 -0.40 -5.04
C HIS A 82 14.68 0.30 -6.38
N SER A 83 15.49 0.05 -7.41
CA SER A 83 15.27 0.62 -8.75
C SER A 83 13.99 0.12 -9.44
N LEU A 84 13.43 -0.99 -8.96
CA LEU A 84 12.17 -1.56 -9.44
C LEU A 84 10.95 -1.05 -8.64
N LEU A 85 11.17 -0.15 -7.69
CA LEU A 85 10.14 0.47 -6.87
C LEU A 85 9.96 1.94 -7.22
N SER A 86 8.72 2.40 -7.08
CA SER A 86 8.31 3.79 -7.28
C SER A 86 7.64 4.32 -6.02
N GLY A 87 7.85 5.61 -5.73
CA GLY A 87 7.11 6.32 -4.68
C GLY A 87 5.66 6.63 -5.03
N ARG A 88 5.21 6.30 -6.24
CA ARG A 88 3.83 6.50 -6.66
C ARG A 88 2.88 5.68 -5.78
N ARG A 89 1.90 6.34 -5.18
CA ARG A 89 0.97 5.70 -4.28
C ARG A 89 -0.14 5.01 -5.06
N THR A 90 -0.22 3.72 -4.88
CA THR A 90 -1.29 2.88 -5.42
C THR A 90 -1.93 2.07 -4.30
N ALA A 91 -3.10 1.53 -4.54
CA ALA A 91 -3.77 0.68 -3.58
C ALA A 91 -4.58 -0.42 -4.28
N LEU A 92 -4.75 -1.53 -3.59
CA LEU A 92 -5.69 -2.58 -3.96
C LEU A 92 -6.97 -2.42 -3.15
N VAL A 93 -8.09 -2.48 -3.82
CA VAL A 93 -9.40 -2.44 -3.18
C VAL A 93 -9.62 -3.76 -2.44
N ALA A 94 -9.83 -3.69 -1.14
CA ALA A 94 -10.22 -4.78 -0.24
C ALA A 94 -9.72 -6.17 -0.65
N PRO A 95 -8.40 -6.43 -0.71
CA PRO A 95 -7.87 -7.73 -1.15
C PRO A 95 -8.34 -8.90 -0.25
N TRP A 96 -8.82 -8.60 0.95
CA TRP A 96 -9.41 -9.55 1.89
C TRP A 96 -10.91 -9.81 1.64
N GLY A 97 -11.54 -9.10 0.71
CA GLY A 97 -13.00 -8.99 0.57
C GLY A 97 -13.66 -10.15 -0.16
N LYS A 98 -12.94 -11.14 -0.61
CA LYS A 98 -13.44 -12.28 -1.42
C LYS A 98 -14.24 -11.78 -2.63
N ASP A 99 -15.57 -11.93 -2.60
CA ASP A 99 -16.45 -11.56 -3.72
C ASP A 99 -17.26 -10.29 -3.46
N LYS A 100 -17.01 -9.59 -2.34
CA LYS A 100 -17.78 -8.41 -1.97
C LYS A 100 -17.24 -7.16 -2.64
N PRO A 101 -18.01 -6.51 -3.53
CA PRO A 101 -17.59 -5.27 -4.14
C PRO A 101 -17.61 -4.12 -3.13
N VAL A 102 -16.75 -3.13 -3.37
CA VAL A 102 -16.70 -1.87 -2.62
C VAL A 102 -17.33 -0.79 -3.48
N ALA A 103 -18.25 -0.01 -2.90
CA ALA A 103 -18.87 1.10 -3.61
C ALA A 103 -17.85 2.23 -3.83
N LEU A 104 -17.68 2.62 -5.08
CA LEU A 104 -17.00 3.86 -5.47
C LEU A 104 -18.04 4.98 -5.50
N ARG A 105 -17.81 6.05 -4.76
CA ARG A 105 -18.76 7.15 -4.63
C ARG A 105 -18.25 8.42 -5.29
N SER A 106 -19.18 9.26 -5.71
CA SER A 106 -18.86 10.55 -6.37
C SER A 106 -18.26 11.58 -5.42
N LYS A 107 -18.48 11.43 -4.11
CA LYS A 107 -17.99 12.31 -3.05
C LYS A 107 -17.57 11.48 -1.83
N PRO A 108 -16.71 12.01 -0.94
CA PRO A 108 -16.28 11.33 0.28
C PRO A 108 -17.39 11.34 1.36
N ASP A 109 -18.48 10.68 1.07
CA ASP A 109 -19.66 10.62 1.91
C ASP A 109 -20.43 9.32 1.63
N ASP A 110 -20.86 8.64 2.70
CA ASP A 110 -21.66 7.40 2.61
C ASP A 110 -23.00 7.62 1.92
N ALA A 111 -23.55 8.82 1.99
CA ALA A 111 -24.80 9.21 1.33
C ALA A 111 -24.61 9.64 -0.13
N ALA A 112 -23.40 9.81 -0.61
CA ALA A 112 -23.12 10.19 -1.99
C ALA A 112 -23.52 9.08 -2.97
N PRO A 113 -23.88 9.43 -4.22
CA PRO A 113 -24.19 8.44 -5.25
C PRO A 113 -23.05 7.44 -5.47
N MET A 114 -23.38 6.17 -5.57
CA MET A 114 -22.48 5.13 -6.02
C MET A 114 -22.33 5.24 -7.54
N ILE A 115 -21.09 5.42 -8.02
CA ILE A 115 -20.79 5.57 -9.45
C ILE A 115 -20.20 4.30 -10.07
N ALA A 116 -19.68 3.39 -9.25
CA ALA A 116 -19.22 2.08 -9.66
C ALA A 116 -19.16 1.13 -8.45
N ALA A 117 -19.12 -0.16 -8.72
CA ALA A 117 -18.82 -1.20 -7.74
C ALA A 117 -17.45 -1.81 -8.10
N LEU A 118 -16.48 -1.68 -7.21
CA LEU A 118 -15.13 -2.18 -7.43
C LEU A 118 -14.95 -3.53 -6.77
N MET A 119 -14.59 -4.52 -7.55
CA MET A 119 -14.30 -5.86 -7.03
C MET A 119 -12.99 -5.87 -6.23
N PRO A 120 -12.83 -6.81 -5.29
CA PRO A 120 -11.56 -7.01 -4.59
C PRO A 120 -10.37 -7.13 -5.55
N ASN A 121 -9.23 -6.59 -5.15
CA ASN A 121 -7.98 -6.55 -5.91
C ASN A 121 -7.99 -5.61 -7.14
N VAL A 122 -9.01 -4.82 -7.33
CA VAL A 122 -8.93 -3.72 -8.31
C VAL A 122 -7.82 -2.76 -7.87
N LEU A 123 -6.92 -2.45 -8.81
CA LEU A 123 -5.80 -1.55 -8.59
C LEU A 123 -6.19 -0.12 -8.95
N GLY A 124 -5.93 0.80 -8.04
CA GLY A 124 -6.12 2.23 -8.26
C GLY A 124 -4.90 3.05 -7.86
N VAL A 125 -4.74 4.20 -8.52
CA VAL A 125 -3.79 5.23 -8.09
C VAL A 125 -4.46 6.08 -7.02
N VAL A 126 -3.80 6.24 -5.88
CA VAL A 126 -4.31 7.05 -4.77
C VAL A 126 -3.96 8.52 -5.04
N ARG A 127 -4.97 9.37 -5.12
CA ARG A 127 -4.80 10.81 -5.34
C ARG A 127 -4.76 11.59 -4.05
N THR A 128 -5.75 11.36 -3.18
CA THR A 128 -5.88 12.05 -1.88
C THR A 128 -6.37 11.07 -0.83
N CYS A 129 -6.02 11.31 0.43
CA CYS A 129 -6.60 10.62 1.58
C CYS A 129 -6.82 11.64 2.71
N ASP A 130 -7.93 11.51 3.43
CA ASP A 130 -8.35 12.46 4.49
C ASP A 130 -8.55 11.82 5.86
N LEU A 131 -8.00 10.63 6.09
CA LEU A 131 -8.15 9.75 7.25
C LEU A 131 -9.42 8.88 7.22
N LYS A 132 -10.40 9.18 6.41
CA LYS A 132 -11.66 8.42 6.27
C LYS A 132 -11.90 7.94 4.86
N TRP A 133 -11.57 8.77 3.89
CA TRP A 133 -11.81 8.54 2.47
C TRP A 133 -10.53 8.74 1.68
N CYS A 134 -10.37 7.94 0.64
CA CYS A 134 -9.36 8.21 -0.40
C CYS A 134 -10.03 8.35 -1.76
N ARG A 135 -9.54 9.30 -2.55
CA ARG A 135 -9.85 9.38 -3.99
C ARG A 135 -8.88 8.47 -4.72
N ILE A 136 -9.45 7.56 -5.49
CA ILE A 136 -8.69 6.63 -6.33
C ILE A 136 -9.11 6.76 -7.79
N VAL A 137 -8.14 6.56 -8.66
CA VAL A 137 -8.31 6.63 -10.11
C VAL A 137 -7.71 5.37 -10.72
N GLY A 138 -8.39 4.78 -11.68
CA GLY A 138 -7.86 3.57 -12.31
C GLY A 138 -8.66 3.14 -13.51
N GLU A 139 -8.39 1.90 -13.91
CA GLU A 139 -9.02 1.26 -15.04
C GLU A 139 -9.40 -0.17 -14.66
N GLY A 140 -10.64 -0.54 -14.90
CA GLY A 140 -11.13 -1.90 -14.68
C GLY A 140 -10.61 -2.89 -15.73
N ALA A 141 -10.91 -4.18 -15.52
CA ALA A 141 -10.44 -5.26 -16.37
C ALA A 141 -10.84 -5.15 -17.84
N GLU A 142 -11.95 -4.49 -18.12
CA GLU A 142 -12.48 -4.27 -19.47
C GLU A 142 -12.15 -2.90 -20.05
N GLY A 143 -11.20 -2.17 -19.44
CA GLY A 143 -10.76 -0.85 -19.90
C GLY A 143 -11.64 0.32 -19.46
N GLN A 144 -12.69 0.09 -18.66
CA GLN A 144 -13.51 1.15 -18.12
C GLN A 144 -12.76 1.95 -17.07
N LYS A 145 -12.65 3.26 -17.27
CA LYS A 145 -11.98 4.16 -16.34
C LYS A 145 -12.89 4.50 -15.16
N PHE A 146 -12.30 4.65 -13.97
CA PHE A 146 -13.00 5.10 -12.80
C PHE A 146 -12.22 6.22 -12.08
N ASP A 147 -12.95 7.08 -11.41
CA ASP A 147 -12.44 8.17 -10.58
C ASP A 147 -13.48 8.46 -9.50
N GLY A 148 -13.13 8.26 -8.25
CA GLY A 148 -14.07 8.49 -7.14
C GLY A 148 -13.48 8.17 -5.79
N TYR A 149 -14.35 8.06 -4.81
CA TYR A 149 -14.00 7.94 -3.40
C TYR A 149 -14.40 6.58 -2.84
N VAL A 150 -13.48 6.00 -2.07
CA VAL A 150 -13.70 4.77 -1.29
C VAL A 150 -13.29 5.00 0.16
N PRO A 151 -13.88 4.29 1.12
CA PRO A 151 -13.39 4.34 2.49
C PRO A 151 -11.93 3.93 2.56
N GLN A 152 -11.12 4.72 3.28
CA GLN A 152 -9.67 4.47 3.42
C GLN A 152 -9.39 3.09 4.02
N SER A 153 -10.27 2.61 4.93
CA SER A 153 -10.20 1.29 5.53
C SER A 153 -10.40 0.13 4.54
N GLN A 154 -10.89 0.39 3.34
CA GLN A 154 -11.10 -0.59 2.28
C GLN A 154 -9.94 -0.69 1.29
N LEU A 155 -8.83 -0.06 1.59
CA LEU A 155 -7.65 -0.03 0.73
C LEU A 155 -6.44 -0.67 1.40
N TRP A 156 -5.72 -1.50 0.65
CA TRP A 156 -4.37 -1.94 0.98
C TRP A 156 -3.38 -1.16 0.12
N GLY A 157 -2.46 -0.45 0.74
CA GLY A 157 -1.55 0.50 0.09
C GLY A 157 -1.58 1.88 0.73
N VAL A 158 -2.45 2.07 1.72
CA VAL A 158 -2.55 3.27 2.56
C VAL A 158 -2.65 2.87 4.03
N TYR A 159 -2.15 3.71 4.90
CA TYR A 159 -2.29 3.53 6.35
C TYR A 159 -3.54 4.27 6.86
N PRO A 160 -4.09 3.83 8.01
CA PRO A 160 -5.26 4.53 8.62
C PRO A 160 -5.00 5.99 8.95
N ASP A 161 -3.75 6.36 9.20
CA ASP A 161 -3.31 7.73 9.51
C ASP A 161 -2.73 8.48 8.30
N ASP A 162 -2.81 7.92 7.12
CA ASP A 162 -2.41 8.62 5.89
C ASP A 162 -3.35 9.79 5.60
N LYS A 163 -2.76 10.95 5.43
CA LYS A 163 -3.44 12.18 5.01
C LYS A 163 -2.55 12.92 4.02
N PHE A 164 -3.03 13.07 2.80
CA PHE A 164 -2.34 13.82 1.75
C PHE A 164 -3.30 14.27 0.64
N ASP A 165 -2.93 15.35 -0.02
CA ASP A 165 -3.66 15.97 -1.13
C ASP A 165 -3.01 15.66 -2.48
#